data_128146519cd43c17858cf9ed829c5da4
#
_entry.id   128146519cd43c17858cf9ed829c5da4
#
_cell.length_a   1.000
_cell.length_b   1.000
_cell.length_c   1.000
_cell.angle_alpha   90.00
_cell.angle_beta   90.00
_cell.angle_gamma   90.00
#
_symmetry.space_group_name_H-M   'P 1'
#
loop_
_entity.id
_entity.type
_entity.pdbx_description
1 polymer ?
#
loop_
_entity_poly.entity_id
_entity_poly.type
_entity_poly.pdbx_seq_one_letter_code
_entity_poly.pdbx_strand_id
1 'polypeptide(L)'
;MNGLLSLAFMSWELVEVARLRPHEQTLPWRVEEMTEKIQRNGFFHKPLLVDRKTMTILDGHHRHQASLLLGLKRVPALVFDYQEDERIAVEAWPPAPANSVSKALVVQMATNGLLMEPKSSKHCIDVEIPRLRIPLSSLIS
;
A
#
# COMPACT_ATOMS: atom_id res chain seq x y z
N MET A 1 -19.58 23.29 1.36
CA MET A 1 -19.14 22.76 2.64
C MET A 1 -18.97 21.29 2.57
N ASN A 2 -19.97 20.60 2.16
CA ASN A 2 -19.91 19.14 2.06
C ASN A 2 -18.85 18.67 1.10
N GLY A 3 -18.55 19.47 0.06
CA GLY A 3 -17.53 19.10 -0.90
C GLY A 3 -16.15 18.94 -0.30
N LEU A 4 -15.82 19.74 0.71
CA LEU A 4 -14.53 19.63 1.39
C LEU A 4 -14.41 18.33 2.16
N LEU A 5 -15.48 17.90 2.82
CA LEU A 5 -15.49 16.65 3.55
C LEU A 5 -15.37 15.46 2.61
N SER A 6 -16.08 15.48 1.49
CA SER A 6 -16.05 14.37 0.54
C SER A 6 -14.69 14.23 -0.14
N LEU A 7 -13.95 15.34 -0.32
CA LEU A 7 -12.60 15.29 -0.88
C LEU A 7 -11.57 14.68 0.08
N ALA A 8 -11.87 14.70 1.39
CA ALA A 8 -10.96 14.16 2.39
C ALA A 8 -11.13 12.66 2.63
N PHE A 9 -12.15 12.04 2.04
CA PHE A 9 -12.46 10.64 2.29
C PHE A 9 -12.35 9.79 1.02
N MET A 10 -11.86 8.57 1.22
CA MET A 10 -11.94 7.48 0.25
C MET A 10 -12.48 6.24 0.96
N SER A 11 -13.31 5.49 0.26
CA SER A 11 -13.74 4.19 0.77
C SER A 11 -12.62 3.18 0.60
N TRP A 12 -12.41 2.35 1.62
CA TRP A 12 -11.51 1.23 1.49
C TRP A 12 -12.30 -0.01 1.08
N GLU A 13 -11.62 -0.94 0.45
CA GLU A 13 -12.21 -2.22 0.05
C GLU A 13 -11.24 -3.35 0.35
N LEU A 14 -11.75 -4.58 0.43
CA LEU A 14 -10.92 -5.76 0.60
C LEU A 14 -10.42 -6.21 -0.77
N VAL A 15 -9.12 -6.46 -0.88
CA VAL A 15 -8.50 -6.96 -2.10
C VAL A 15 -7.79 -8.27 -1.82
N GLU A 16 -7.71 -9.14 -2.82
CA GLU A 16 -7.03 -10.42 -2.69
C GLU A 16 -5.51 -10.21 -2.64
N VAL A 17 -4.89 -10.71 -1.59
CA VAL A 17 -3.44 -10.60 -1.40
C VAL A 17 -2.68 -11.18 -2.60
N ALA A 18 -3.16 -12.30 -3.14
CA ALA A 18 -2.50 -12.97 -4.26
C ALA A 18 -2.46 -12.14 -5.55
N ARG A 19 -3.31 -11.13 -5.68
CA ARG A 19 -3.34 -10.26 -6.87
C ARG A 19 -2.41 -9.06 -6.77
N LEU A 20 -1.94 -8.77 -5.58
CA LEU A 20 -1.12 -7.57 -5.34
C LEU A 20 0.27 -7.72 -5.94
N ARG A 21 0.76 -6.65 -6.54
CA ARG A 21 2.07 -6.62 -7.19
C ARG A 21 2.98 -5.62 -6.50
N PRO A 22 4.03 -6.09 -5.82
CA PRO A 22 4.99 -5.17 -5.20
C PRO A 22 5.89 -4.54 -6.26
N HIS A 23 6.43 -3.36 -5.95
CA HIS A 23 7.42 -2.69 -6.78
C HIS A 23 8.69 -2.32 -5.99
N GLU A 24 8.73 -2.65 -4.72
CA GLU A 24 9.81 -2.24 -3.83
C GLU A 24 10.15 -3.37 -2.86
N GLN A 25 11.44 -3.55 -2.60
CA GLN A 25 11.92 -4.52 -1.64
C GLN A 25 11.58 -4.09 -0.22
N THR A 26 11.44 -5.06 0.67
CA THR A 26 11.18 -4.80 2.08
C THR A 26 12.44 -5.04 2.91
N LEU A 27 12.46 -4.45 4.10
CA LEU A 27 13.51 -4.70 5.09
C LEU A 27 13.04 -5.85 5.99
N PRO A 28 13.77 -6.98 6.04
CA PRO A 28 13.31 -8.17 6.78
C PRO A 28 12.94 -7.89 8.23
N TRP A 29 13.71 -7.07 8.92
CA TRP A 29 13.43 -6.74 10.32
C TRP A 29 12.15 -5.95 10.50
N ARG A 30 11.79 -5.11 9.51
CA ARG A 30 10.52 -4.37 9.55
C ARG A 30 9.34 -5.27 9.24
N VAL A 31 9.52 -6.24 8.35
CA VAL A 31 8.50 -7.25 8.08
C VAL A 31 8.20 -8.04 9.35
N GLU A 32 9.25 -8.45 10.07
CA GLU A 32 9.11 -9.18 11.32
C GLU A 32 8.36 -8.36 12.36
N GLU A 33 8.75 -7.10 12.57
CA GLU A 33 8.06 -6.20 13.49
C GLU A 33 6.59 -6.03 13.14
N MET A 34 6.31 -5.81 11.86
CA MET A 34 4.95 -5.60 11.39
C MET A 34 4.10 -6.86 11.59
N THR A 35 4.66 -8.02 11.28
CA THR A 35 3.98 -9.30 11.46
C THR A 35 3.62 -9.53 12.92
N GLU A 36 4.56 -9.32 13.82
CA GLU A 36 4.34 -9.47 15.25
C GLU A 36 3.28 -8.50 15.76
N LYS A 37 3.32 -7.25 15.30
CA LYS A 37 2.36 -6.23 15.70
C LYS A 37 0.94 -6.62 15.31
N ILE A 38 0.75 -7.00 14.04
CA ILE A 38 -0.56 -7.38 13.52
C ILE A 38 -1.08 -8.62 14.25
N GLN A 39 -0.22 -9.62 14.43
CA GLN A 39 -0.59 -10.85 15.10
C GLN A 39 -0.96 -10.60 16.56
N ARG A 40 -0.17 -9.82 17.27
CA ARG A 40 -0.42 -9.50 18.69
C ARG A 40 -1.70 -8.71 18.85
N ASN A 41 -1.98 -7.75 17.95
CA ASN A 41 -3.21 -6.97 18.00
C ASN A 41 -4.44 -7.79 17.62
N GLY A 42 -4.27 -8.80 16.77
CA GLY A 42 -5.37 -9.63 16.32
C GLY A 42 -6.24 -8.98 15.25
N PHE A 43 -5.83 -7.84 14.71
CA PHE A 43 -6.57 -7.12 13.66
C PHE A 43 -5.63 -6.38 12.73
N PHE A 44 -6.11 -6.13 11.50
CA PHE A 44 -5.41 -5.32 10.53
C PHE A 44 -5.78 -3.85 10.77
N HIS A 45 -4.79 -2.99 10.87
CA HIS A 45 -4.97 -1.64 11.43
C HIS A 45 -5.02 -0.51 10.41
N LYS A 46 -4.56 -0.75 9.17
CA LYS A 46 -4.41 0.32 8.20
C LYS A 46 -4.47 -0.24 6.79
N PRO A 47 -5.21 0.41 5.87
CA PRO A 47 -5.26 -0.09 4.50
C PRO A 47 -3.95 0.11 3.75
N LEU A 48 -3.67 -0.75 2.78
CA LEU A 48 -2.64 -0.52 1.79
C LEU A 48 -3.13 0.51 0.78
N LEU A 49 -2.21 1.12 0.05
CA LEU A 49 -2.55 1.96 -1.11
C LEU A 49 -2.22 1.15 -2.36
N VAL A 50 -3.17 1.07 -3.29
CA VAL A 50 -3.09 0.16 -4.44
C VAL A 50 -3.59 0.84 -5.70
N ASP A 51 -2.96 0.56 -6.85
CA ASP A 51 -3.45 0.97 -8.15
C ASP A 51 -4.50 -0.02 -8.65
N ARG A 52 -5.67 0.51 -9.04
CA ARG A 52 -6.78 -0.34 -9.49
C ARG A 52 -6.47 -1.12 -10.77
N LYS A 53 -5.80 -0.50 -11.71
CA LYS A 53 -5.57 -1.11 -13.03
C LYS A 53 -4.56 -2.24 -13.01
N THR A 54 -3.51 -2.10 -12.22
CA THR A 54 -2.40 -3.05 -12.23
C THR A 54 -2.26 -3.83 -10.94
N MET A 55 -3.03 -3.47 -9.90
CA MET A 55 -2.91 -4.01 -8.54
C MET A 55 -1.53 -3.78 -7.93
N THR A 56 -0.84 -2.75 -8.39
CA THR A 56 0.45 -2.35 -7.85
C THR A 56 0.28 -1.82 -6.43
N ILE A 57 1.09 -2.32 -5.51
CA ILE A 57 1.15 -1.78 -4.15
C ILE A 57 1.90 -0.44 -4.23
N LEU A 58 1.24 0.64 -3.83
CA LEU A 58 1.82 1.98 -3.81
C LEU A 58 2.45 2.28 -2.45
N ASP A 59 1.81 1.82 -1.38
CA ASP A 59 2.32 1.92 -0.03
C ASP A 59 1.82 0.73 0.78
N GLY A 60 2.66 0.24 1.69
CA GLY A 60 2.31 -0.89 2.54
C GLY A 60 3.02 -2.19 2.19
N HIS A 61 4.19 -2.12 1.56
CA HIS A 61 4.95 -3.32 1.21
C HIS A 61 5.27 -4.22 2.40
N HIS A 62 5.58 -3.63 3.56
CA HIS A 62 5.86 -4.42 4.77
C HIS A 62 4.59 -5.08 5.30
N ARG A 63 3.44 -4.38 5.23
CA ARG A 63 2.15 -4.97 5.60
C ARG A 63 1.74 -6.08 4.65
N HIS A 64 2.06 -5.93 3.36
CA HIS A 64 1.82 -6.98 2.37
C HIS A 64 2.61 -8.23 2.70
N GLN A 65 3.91 -8.10 2.98
CA GLN A 65 4.73 -9.25 3.35
C GLN A 65 4.24 -9.90 4.64
N ALA A 66 3.85 -9.08 5.63
CA ALA A 66 3.28 -9.58 6.87
C ALA A 66 2.00 -10.38 6.62
N SER A 67 1.14 -9.90 5.71
CA SER A 67 -0.10 -10.60 5.42
C SER A 67 0.15 -11.96 4.75
N LEU A 68 1.19 -12.07 3.93
CA LEU A 68 1.59 -13.36 3.37
C LEU A 68 2.04 -14.32 4.47
N LEU A 69 2.85 -13.84 5.40
CA LEU A 69 3.34 -14.68 6.51
C LEU A 69 2.21 -15.11 7.44
N LEU A 70 1.20 -14.29 7.60
CA LEU A 70 0.04 -14.59 8.46
C LEU A 70 -1.04 -15.40 7.74
N GLY A 71 -0.84 -15.71 6.47
CA GLY A 71 -1.80 -16.50 5.71
C GLY A 71 -3.10 -15.77 5.39
N LEU A 72 -3.08 -14.44 5.39
CA LEU A 72 -4.27 -13.66 5.03
C LEU A 72 -4.54 -13.79 3.55
N LYS A 73 -5.81 -13.95 3.18
CA LYS A 73 -6.23 -14.02 1.77
C LYS A 73 -6.65 -12.68 1.21
N ARG A 74 -7.11 -11.78 2.08
CA ARG A 74 -7.55 -10.45 1.69
C ARG A 74 -6.99 -9.44 2.67
N VAL A 75 -6.81 -8.20 2.21
CA VAL A 75 -6.40 -7.08 3.04
C VAL A 75 -7.18 -5.84 2.61
N PRO A 76 -7.39 -4.89 3.53
CA PRO A 76 -8.04 -3.63 3.15
C PRO A 76 -7.09 -2.77 2.33
N ALA A 77 -7.64 -2.07 1.36
CA ALA A 77 -6.87 -1.17 0.51
C ALA A 77 -7.69 0.07 0.14
N LEU A 78 -7.00 1.20 0.06
CA LEU A 78 -7.50 2.36 -0.67
C LEU A 78 -7.02 2.20 -2.10
N VAL A 79 -7.95 2.18 -3.04
CA VAL A 79 -7.67 1.85 -4.43
C VAL A 79 -7.81 3.11 -5.27
N PHE A 80 -6.75 3.45 -6.00
CA PHE A 80 -6.66 4.66 -6.80
C PHE A 80 -6.57 4.33 -8.29
N ASP A 81 -7.07 5.24 -9.13
CA ASP A 81 -6.65 5.31 -10.53
C ASP A 81 -5.33 6.08 -10.55
N TYR A 82 -4.28 5.38 -10.17
CA TYR A 82 -3.00 5.96 -9.77
C TYR A 82 -2.42 6.98 -10.75
N GLN A 83 -2.39 6.63 -12.02
CA GLN A 83 -1.77 7.49 -13.03
C GLN A 83 -2.52 8.82 -13.23
N GLU A 84 -3.83 8.84 -12.95
CA GLU A 84 -4.69 9.99 -13.22
C GLU A 84 -5.12 10.74 -11.97
N ASP A 85 -5.01 10.14 -10.80
CA ASP A 85 -5.49 10.73 -9.56
C ASP A 85 -4.46 11.68 -8.96
N GLU A 86 -4.77 12.98 -8.99
CA GLU A 86 -3.86 14.00 -8.48
C GLU A 86 -3.76 14.04 -6.97
N ARG A 87 -4.63 13.32 -6.27
CA ARG A 87 -4.58 13.23 -4.80
C ARG A 87 -3.43 12.35 -4.32
N ILE A 88 -2.77 11.62 -5.22
CA ILE A 88 -1.61 10.81 -4.88
C ILE A 88 -0.45 11.19 -5.79
N ALA A 89 0.70 11.42 -5.21
CA ALA A 89 1.93 11.76 -5.91
C ALA A 89 3.06 10.89 -5.43
N VAL A 90 4.11 10.77 -6.22
CA VAL A 90 5.29 10.00 -5.85
C VAL A 90 6.56 10.80 -6.13
N GLU A 91 7.52 10.66 -5.25
CA GLU A 91 8.86 11.21 -5.43
C GLU A 91 9.89 10.28 -4.79
N ALA A 92 11.16 10.47 -5.13
CA ALA A 92 12.23 9.72 -4.49
C ALA A 92 12.52 10.29 -3.11
N TRP A 93 12.98 9.41 -2.21
CA TRP A 93 13.50 9.84 -0.92
C TRP A 93 14.87 10.49 -1.11
N PRO A 94 15.20 11.58 -0.36
CA PRO A 94 16.56 12.12 -0.38
C PRO A 94 17.58 11.05 0.04
N PRO A 95 18.81 11.11 -0.47
CA PRO A 95 19.40 12.18 -1.26
C PRO A 95 19.16 12.11 -2.76
N ALA A 96 18.41 11.12 -3.26
CA ALA A 96 18.10 11.06 -4.69
C ALA A 96 17.22 12.26 -5.09
N PRO A 97 17.33 12.74 -6.34
CA PRO A 97 16.46 13.82 -6.81
C PRO A 97 15.01 13.39 -6.74
N ALA A 98 14.13 14.27 -6.25
CA ALA A 98 12.71 13.94 -6.05
C ALA A 98 12.05 13.42 -7.33
N ASN A 99 12.40 13.97 -8.49
CA ASN A 99 11.81 13.58 -9.77
C ASN A 99 12.44 12.34 -10.40
N SER A 100 13.34 11.65 -9.72
CA SER A 100 13.94 10.42 -10.23
C SER A 100 12.99 9.22 -10.18
N VAL A 101 11.86 9.35 -9.50
CA VAL A 101 10.83 8.33 -9.45
C VAL A 101 9.53 8.93 -9.98
N SER A 102 8.87 8.20 -10.88
CA SER A 102 7.59 8.61 -11.47
C SER A 102 6.54 7.52 -11.24
N LYS A 103 5.27 7.88 -11.40
CA LYS A 103 4.18 6.91 -11.34
C LYS A 103 4.35 5.82 -12.39
N ALA A 104 4.77 6.21 -13.60
CA ALA A 104 5.01 5.25 -14.68
C ALA A 104 6.09 4.25 -14.31
N LEU A 105 7.18 4.70 -13.69
CA LEU A 105 8.26 3.80 -13.26
C LEU A 105 7.77 2.81 -12.22
N VAL A 106 7.00 3.28 -11.22
CA VAL A 106 6.46 2.44 -10.16
C VAL A 106 5.62 1.30 -10.75
N VAL A 107 4.69 1.65 -11.65
CA VAL A 107 3.83 0.66 -12.29
C VAL A 107 4.62 -0.28 -13.19
N GLN A 108 5.59 0.24 -13.93
CA GLN A 108 6.43 -0.56 -14.82
C GLN A 108 7.23 -1.60 -14.04
N MET A 109 7.81 -1.21 -12.92
CA MET A 109 8.55 -2.15 -12.08
C MET A 109 7.64 -3.28 -11.59
N ALA A 110 6.48 -2.91 -11.05
CA ALA A 110 5.55 -3.90 -10.51
C ALA A 110 5.05 -4.87 -11.59
N THR A 111 4.66 -4.35 -12.76
CA THR A 111 4.10 -5.18 -13.82
C THR A 111 5.15 -6.08 -14.47
N ASN A 112 6.41 -5.71 -14.41
CA ASN A 112 7.52 -6.52 -14.92
C ASN A 112 8.11 -7.46 -13.86
N GLY A 113 7.54 -7.47 -12.64
CA GLY A 113 8.04 -8.32 -11.56
C GLY A 113 9.39 -7.88 -11.02
N LEU A 114 9.73 -6.60 -11.16
CA LEU A 114 10.99 -6.05 -10.68
C LEU A 114 10.76 -5.26 -9.40
N LEU A 115 11.76 -5.23 -8.53
CA LEU A 115 11.67 -4.53 -7.25
C LEU A 115 12.75 -3.46 -7.15
N MET A 116 12.32 -2.25 -6.79
CA MET A 116 13.23 -1.16 -6.44
C MET A 116 13.82 -1.42 -5.05
N GLU A 117 14.90 -0.76 -4.72
CA GLU A 117 15.48 -0.85 -3.39
C GLU A 117 14.50 -0.37 -2.32
N PRO A 118 14.65 -0.84 -1.06
CA PRO A 118 13.77 -0.38 0.01
C PRO A 118 13.80 1.14 0.15
N LYS A 119 12.65 1.74 0.40
CA LYS A 119 12.49 3.19 0.58
C LYS A 119 12.94 4.01 -0.63
N SER A 120 12.71 3.50 -1.83
CA SER A 120 13.04 4.23 -3.06
C SER A 120 11.95 5.21 -3.45
N SER A 121 10.70 4.91 -3.13
CA SER A 121 9.56 5.74 -3.51
C SER A 121 8.83 6.26 -2.28
N LYS A 122 8.47 7.54 -2.32
CA LYS A 122 7.69 8.20 -1.27
C LYS A 122 6.38 8.65 -1.87
N HIS A 123 5.29 8.04 -1.45
CA HIS A 123 3.96 8.44 -1.89
C HIS A 123 3.37 9.46 -0.94
N CYS A 124 2.91 10.57 -1.50
CA CYS A 124 2.25 11.64 -0.76
C CYS A 124 0.80 11.65 -1.20
N ILE A 125 -0.11 11.58 -0.24
CA ILE A 125 -1.54 11.52 -0.54
C ILE A 125 -2.28 12.67 0.13
N ASP A 126 -3.31 13.15 -0.54
CA ASP A 126 -4.18 14.21 -0.07
C ASP A 126 -5.57 13.65 0.21
N VAL A 127 -5.60 12.54 0.92
CA VAL A 127 -6.82 11.94 1.46
C VAL A 127 -6.51 11.42 2.85
N GLU A 128 -7.55 11.32 3.68
CA GLU A 128 -7.39 10.78 5.01
C GLU A 128 -7.32 9.26 4.96
N ILE A 129 -6.31 8.68 5.61
CA ILE A 129 -6.18 7.23 5.72
C ILE A 129 -6.88 6.79 7.00
N PRO A 130 -7.94 5.97 6.89
CA PRO A 130 -8.66 5.55 8.08
C PRO A 130 -7.85 4.57 8.94
N ARG A 131 -8.06 4.62 10.24
CA ARG A 131 -7.59 3.57 11.14
C ARG A 131 -8.64 2.48 11.18
N LEU A 132 -8.20 1.24 11.04
CA LEU A 132 -9.09 0.10 10.95
C LEU A 132 -8.86 -0.87 12.10
N ARG A 133 -9.86 -1.72 12.34
CA ARG A 133 -9.77 -2.83 13.28
C ARG A 133 -10.46 -4.04 12.67
N ILE A 134 -9.90 -4.55 11.61
CA ILE A 134 -10.49 -5.71 10.93
C ILE A 134 -9.89 -6.98 11.53
N PRO A 135 -10.71 -7.82 12.17
CA PRO A 135 -10.20 -9.05 12.78
C PRO A 135 -9.52 -9.92 11.73
N LEU A 136 -8.38 -10.51 12.09
CA LEU A 136 -7.64 -11.37 11.17
C LEU A 136 -8.47 -12.55 10.72
N SER A 137 -9.36 -13.06 11.57
CA SER A 137 -10.27 -14.14 11.23
C SER A 137 -11.18 -13.81 10.03
N SER A 138 -11.44 -12.52 9.78
CA SER A 138 -12.24 -12.09 8.63
C SER A 138 -11.44 -12.06 7.33
N LEU A 139 -10.12 -12.19 7.41
CA LEU A 139 -9.22 -12.00 6.27
C LEU A 139 -8.58 -13.29 5.78
N ILE A 140 -8.81 -14.40 6.46
CA ILE A 140 -8.19 -15.70 6.13
C ILE A 140 -9.09 -16.61 5.27
N SER A 141 -10.27 -16.16 4.95
CA SER A 141 -11.19 -16.95 4.12
C SER A 141 -11.69 -16.20 2.91
#